data_d2fd0e815f05dd4fdb764082b87fed09
#
_entry.id   d2fd0e815f05dd4fdb764082b87fed09
#
_cell.length_a   1.000
_cell.length_b   1.000
_cell.length_c   1.000
_cell.angle_alpha   90.00
_cell.angle_beta   90.00
_cell.angle_gamma   90.00
#
_symmetry.space_group_name_H-M   'P 1'
#
loop_
_entity.id
_entity.type
_entity.pdbx_description
1 polymer ?
#
loop_
_entity_poly.entity_id
_entity_poly.type
_entity_poly.pdbx_seq_one_letter_code
_entity_poly.pdbx_strand_id
1 'polypeptide(L)'
;VFISPPSSLLSPRRSLLPYPPPAAGADWTGDLHLIRLSRRSTRKTATGLENLKKSREMSLGYAEKLSYREDVGTVGMPEKFDSPKLLQGKIEELAVMVQKSKHLVVFTGAGISTSSGIPDFRGPKGVWTLQRAGKGVPDASLPFHRAAPTLTHMALVELERAGLLKFVISQNVDSLHLRSGFPREKLAELHGNSFKEVCPCCKTEYLRDFEIETIGLKDTPRRCTDKNCGARLKDTVLDWEDALPPEEMNSAEEQCRAADLVLCLGTSLQITPACNMPLLSIKNGGKVAIVNLQATPKDKKASLVIHGLVDKVIAGVMCILSLRIPPYIRTDFIQLLLRHTVKKVYWRLQSPSANMCQLITQRNVSIFKYYVLCFTSGNCLLL
;
A
#
# COMPACT_ATOMS: atom_id res chain seq x y z
N VAL A 1 -63.29 -10.59 4.95
CA VAL A 1 -63.01 -9.95 6.23
C VAL A 1 -61.68 -9.26 6.11
N PHE A 2 -61.71 -7.95 5.93
CA PHE A 2 -60.54 -7.06 5.88
C PHE A 2 -60.06 -6.77 7.30
N ILE A 3 -58.77 -6.88 7.60
CA ILE A 3 -58.16 -6.29 8.77
C ILE A 3 -56.92 -5.52 8.31
N SER A 4 -57.01 -4.18 8.43
CA SER A 4 -55.89 -3.22 8.25
C SER A 4 -54.98 -3.19 9.45
N PRO A 5 -53.66 -2.93 9.28
CA PRO A 5 -52.76 -2.69 10.42
C PRO A 5 -52.76 -1.19 10.82
N PRO A 6 -52.41 -0.89 12.09
CA PRO A 6 -52.45 0.46 12.62
C PRO A 6 -51.23 1.29 12.23
N SER A 7 -51.49 2.57 12.04
CA SER A 7 -50.53 3.67 11.82
C SER A 7 -49.84 4.09 13.10
N SER A 8 -48.69 4.72 12.89
CA SER A 8 -47.93 5.66 13.71
C SER A 8 -46.75 5.13 14.51
N LEU A 9 -45.55 5.62 14.09
CA LEU A 9 -44.71 6.49 14.92
C LEU A 9 -43.57 7.07 14.06
N LEU A 10 -43.79 8.29 13.59
CA LEU A 10 -42.76 9.16 13.02
C LEU A 10 -41.91 9.74 14.15
N SER A 11 -40.62 9.47 14.16
CA SER A 11 -39.65 10.21 14.96
C SER A 11 -38.94 11.28 14.08
N PRO A 12 -38.57 12.44 14.63
CA PRO A 12 -38.24 13.63 13.84
C PRO A 12 -36.84 13.55 13.20
N ARG A 13 -36.78 13.96 11.94
CA ARG A 13 -35.53 14.21 11.20
C ARG A 13 -34.74 15.32 11.88
N ARG A 14 -33.52 15.03 12.36
CA ARG A 14 -32.53 16.05 12.69
C ARG A 14 -31.97 16.65 11.40
N SER A 15 -32.21 17.92 11.19
CA SER A 15 -31.60 18.75 10.16
C SER A 15 -30.07 18.84 10.38
N LEU A 16 -29.31 18.37 9.43
CA LEU A 16 -27.87 18.60 9.36
C LEU A 16 -27.62 20.00 8.78
N LEU A 17 -27.04 20.87 9.56
CA LEU A 17 -26.52 22.16 9.11
C LEU A 17 -25.32 21.97 8.20
N PRO A 18 -25.16 22.78 7.12
CA PRO A 18 -24.02 22.68 6.22
C PRO A 18 -22.74 23.26 6.89
N TYR A 19 -21.63 22.56 6.71
CA TYR A 19 -20.30 23.00 7.09
C TYR A 19 -19.88 24.23 6.28
N PRO A 20 -19.23 25.23 6.89
CA PRO A 20 -18.66 26.35 6.16
C PRO A 20 -17.43 25.94 5.37
N PRO A 21 -17.14 26.59 4.22
CA PRO A 21 -15.93 26.34 3.43
C PRO A 21 -14.67 26.81 4.19
N PRO A 22 -13.50 26.20 3.91
CA PRO A 22 -12.26 26.62 4.54
C PRO A 22 -11.87 28.02 4.06
N ALA A 23 -11.50 28.87 5.01
CA ALA A 23 -11.04 30.23 4.77
C ALA A 23 -9.73 30.21 3.95
N ALA A 24 -9.71 31.03 2.91
CA ALA A 24 -8.50 31.34 2.13
C ALA A 24 -7.62 32.32 2.93
N GLY A 25 -6.31 32.07 2.89
CA GLY A 25 -5.28 33.07 3.18
C GLY A 25 -4.84 33.16 4.65
N ALA A 26 -3.74 32.49 4.96
CA ALA A 26 -2.85 32.92 6.04
C ALA A 26 -1.42 32.89 5.46
N ASP A 27 -0.91 34.08 5.13
CA ASP A 27 0.50 34.36 4.88
C ASP A 27 1.30 34.14 6.16
N TRP A 28 2.25 33.22 6.10
CA TRP A 28 3.26 33.07 7.15
C TRP A 28 4.58 33.66 6.69
N THR A 29 4.72 34.99 6.83
CA THR A 29 6.03 35.64 6.91
C THR A 29 6.38 35.80 8.38
N GLY A 30 7.13 34.88 8.93
CA GLY A 30 7.66 34.90 10.29
C GLY A 30 9.18 34.96 10.28
N ASP A 31 9.73 36.02 10.85
CA ASP A 31 11.10 36.42 10.96
C ASP A 31 12.10 35.30 11.36
N LEU A 32 13.15 35.16 10.54
CA LEU A 32 14.35 34.40 10.88
C LEU A 32 15.25 35.20 11.82
N HIS A 33 15.13 35.00 13.11
CA HIS A 33 16.17 35.43 14.07
C HIS A 33 17.42 34.56 13.91
N LEU A 34 18.45 35.18 13.35
CA LEU A 34 19.82 34.67 13.29
C LEU A 34 20.41 34.47 14.70
N ILE A 35 20.40 33.23 15.18
CA ILE A 35 21.24 32.85 16.33
C ILE A 35 22.63 32.48 15.82
N ARG A 36 23.56 33.37 16.07
CA ARG A 36 25.01 33.21 15.81
C ARG A 36 25.59 32.23 16.83
N LEU A 37 25.66 30.94 16.48
CA LEU A 37 26.37 29.95 17.30
C LEU A 37 27.84 29.88 16.93
N SER A 38 28.66 30.09 17.94
CA SER A 38 30.09 29.96 18.01
C SER A 38 30.61 28.68 17.33
N ARG A 39 31.61 28.83 16.45
CA ARG A 39 32.39 27.74 15.87
C ARG A 39 33.16 27.01 16.97
N ARG A 40 32.67 25.89 17.45
CA ARG A 40 33.49 24.82 18.05
C ARG A 40 33.64 23.72 16.98
N SER A 41 34.89 23.59 16.54
CA SER A 41 35.36 22.50 15.68
C SER A 41 35.11 21.15 16.37
N THR A 42 34.11 20.41 15.93
CA THR A 42 34.03 18.98 16.22
C THR A 42 34.31 18.24 14.92
N ARG A 43 35.42 17.50 14.90
CA ARG A 43 35.69 16.48 13.89
C ARG A 43 34.51 15.55 13.81
N LYS A 44 33.64 15.78 12.79
CA LYS A 44 32.63 14.78 12.40
C LYS A 44 33.39 13.63 11.77
N THR A 45 33.38 12.49 12.42
CA THR A 45 33.96 11.25 11.93
C THR A 45 33.35 10.89 10.57
N ALA A 46 34.20 10.44 9.64
CA ALA A 46 33.83 10.06 8.26
C ALA A 46 32.65 9.07 8.21
N THR A 47 32.48 8.24 9.25
CA THR A 47 31.37 7.31 9.42
C THR A 47 29.98 7.95 9.48
N GLY A 48 29.84 9.19 9.96
CA GLY A 48 28.55 9.88 10.00
C GLY A 48 28.08 10.36 8.62
N LEU A 49 29.02 10.76 7.75
CA LEU A 49 28.70 11.17 6.37
C LEU A 49 28.43 9.97 5.46
N GLU A 50 29.11 8.86 5.64
CA GLU A 50 28.83 7.60 4.92
C GLU A 50 27.46 7.03 5.30
N ASN A 51 27.09 7.06 6.58
CA ASN A 51 25.77 6.61 7.02
C ASN A 51 24.64 7.53 6.51
N LEU A 52 24.87 8.85 6.39
CA LEU A 52 23.93 9.79 5.77
C LEU A 52 23.83 9.63 4.25
N LYS A 53 24.93 9.33 3.54
CA LYS A 53 24.91 8.93 2.14
C LYS A 53 24.19 7.61 1.95
N LYS A 54 24.53 6.59 2.75
CA LYS A 54 23.89 5.27 2.72
C LYS A 54 22.38 5.32 3.01
N SER A 55 21.91 6.22 3.89
CA SER A 55 20.48 6.41 4.15
C SER A 55 19.76 7.17 3.02
N ARG A 56 20.46 7.98 2.22
CA ARG A 56 19.91 8.62 1.00
C ARG A 56 19.83 7.63 -0.17
N GLU A 57 20.76 6.68 -0.25
CA GLU A 57 20.83 5.67 -1.29
C GLU A 57 19.76 4.57 -1.15
N MET A 58 19.19 4.38 0.06
CA MET A 58 18.29 3.22 0.34
C MET A 58 16.88 3.33 -0.24
N SER A 59 16.35 4.50 -0.52
CA SER A 59 15.00 4.64 -1.10
C SER A 59 14.94 4.35 -2.60
N LEU A 60 16.07 4.42 -3.28
CA LEU A 60 16.25 4.05 -4.68
C LEU A 60 16.86 2.64 -4.83
N GLY A 61 17.29 2.05 -3.72
CA GLY A 61 18.06 0.82 -3.68
C GLY A 61 17.41 -0.37 -4.37
N TYR A 62 16.08 -0.42 -4.46
CA TYR A 62 15.40 -1.42 -5.25
C TYR A 62 15.63 -1.23 -6.76
N ALA A 63 15.36 -0.05 -7.28
CA ALA A 63 15.47 0.21 -8.72
C ALA A 63 16.92 0.14 -9.23
N GLU A 64 17.88 0.50 -8.37
CA GLU A 64 19.33 0.41 -8.68
C GLU A 64 19.86 -1.02 -8.58
N LYS A 65 19.23 -1.88 -7.78
CA LYS A 65 19.61 -3.29 -7.61
C LYS A 65 19.05 -4.20 -8.70
N LEU A 66 18.01 -3.76 -9.43
CA LEU A 66 17.47 -4.52 -10.56
C LEU A 66 18.53 -4.70 -11.65
N SER A 67 18.59 -5.89 -12.21
CA SER A 67 19.40 -6.17 -13.40
C SER A 67 18.99 -5.24 -14.55
N TYR A 68 19.95 -4.86 -15.39
CA TYR A 68 19.65 -4.03 -16.56
C TYR A 68 18.75 -4.77 -17.54
N ARG A 69 17.67 -4.12 -17.97
CA ARG A 69 16.78 -4.60 -19.01
C ARG A 69 16.46 -3.49 -20.00
N GLU A 70 16.72 -3.73 -21.28
CA GLU A 70 16.47 -2.77 -22.35
C GLU A 70 14.96 -2.57 -22.57
N ASP A 71 14.21 -3.68 -22.65
CA ASP A 71 12.76 -3.65 -22.83
C ASP A 71 12.02 -3.62 -21.49
N VAL A 72 11.79 -2.44 -21.00
CA VAL A 72 10.95 -2.17 -19.82
C VAL A 72 9.52 -1.77 -20.21
N GLY A 73 9.14 -1.93 -21.48
CA GLY A 73 7.87 -1.50 -22.04
C GLY A 73 7.83 0.00 -22.38
N THR A 74 6.63 0.53 -22.63
CA THR A 74 6.43 1.93 -22.96
C THR A 74 6.53 2.80 -21.72
N VAL A 75 7.42 3.81 -21.76
CA VAL A 75 7.69 4.75 -20.65
C VAL A 75 7.45 6.18 -21.09
N GLY A 76 7.22 7.08 -20.14
CA GLY A 76 7.14 8.52 -20.39
C GLY A 76 5.90 8.97 -21.19
N MET A 77 4.88 8.11 -21.29
CA MET A 77 3.64 8.51 -21.96
C MET A 77 2.99 9.71 -21.26
N PRO A 78 2.28 10.58 -22.01
CA PRO A 78 1.57 11.70 -21.39
C PRO A 78 0.47 11.22 -20.44
N GLU A 79 0.32 11.93 -19.35
CA GLU A 79 -0.79 11.79 -18.42
C GLU A 79 -2.03 12.46 -19.00
N LYS A 80 -3.18 11.81 -18.80
CA LYS A 80 -4.49 12.29 -19.21
C LYS A 80 -5.32 12.59 -17.96
N PHE A 81 -6.19 13.58 -18.09
CA PHE A 81 -7.12 13.93 -17.03
C PHE A 81 -8.52 14.04 -17.61
N ASP A 82 -9.45 13.28 -17.08
CA ASP A 82 -10.87 13.47 -17.37
C ASP A 82 -11.31 14.87 -16.92
N SER A 83 -12.17 15.52 -17.69
CA SER A 83 -12.74 16.81 -17.27
C SER A 83 -13.50 16.66 -15.95
N PRO A 84 -13.61 17.70 -15.11
CA PRO A 84 -14.23 17.57 -13.78
C PRO A 84 -15.62 16.92 -13.80
N LYS A 85 -16.45 17.29 -14.77
CA LYS A 85 -17.79 16.71 -14.93
C LYS A 85 -17.76 15.24 -15.34
N LEU A 86 -16.87 14.88 -16.27
CA LEU A 86 -16.70 13.49 -16.72
C LEU A 86 -16.14 12.64 -15.60
N LEU A 87 -15.12 13.15 -14.88
CA LEU A 87 -14.51 12.46 -13.75
C LEU A 87 -15.56 12.16 -12.66
N GLN A 88 -16.41 13.13 -12.33
CA GLN A 88 -17.46 12.95 -11.33
C GLN A 88 -18.44 11.85 -11.75
N GLY A 89 -18.94 11.87 -13.00
CA GLY A 89 -19.84 10.83 -13.49
C GLY A 89 -19.21 9.43 -13.49
N LYS A 90 -17.92 9.32 -13.85
CA LYS A 90 -17.19 8.05 -13.79
C LYS A 90 -16.96 7.57 -12.35
N ILE A 91 -16.74 8.47 -11.39
CA ILE A 91 -16.63 8.13 -9.96
C ILE A 91 -17.97 7.57 -9.45
N GLU A 92 -19.09 8.17 -9.84
CA GLU A 92 -20.43 7.70 -9.50
C GLU A 92 -20.70 6.31 -10.09
N GLU A 93 -20.34 6.10 -11.35
CA GLU A 93 -20.43 4.79 -12.00
C GLU A 93 -19.56 3.74 -11.27
N LEU A 94 -18.31 4.07 -10.93
CA LEU A 94 -17.43 3.18 -10.20
C LEU A 94 -17.99 2.83 -8.81
N ALA A 95 -18.54 3.81 -8.09
CA ALA A 95 -19.15 3.57 -6.78
C ALA A 95 -20.33 2.58 -6.87
N VAL A 96 -21.15 2.72 -7.90
CA VAL A 96 -22.25 1.77 -8.17
C VAL A 96 -21.71 0.38 -8.50
N MET A 97 -20.62 0.28 -9.29
CA MET A 97 -19.97 -1.01 -9.58
C MET A 97 -19.45 -1.67 -8.31
N VAL A 98 -18.75 -0.92 -7.45
CA VAL A 98 -18.22 -1.41 -6.17
C VAL A 98 -19.34 -1.86 -5.24
N GLN A 99 -20.40 -1.07 -5.11
CA GLN A 99 -21.54 -1.38 -4.25
C GLN A 99 -22.28 -2.66 -4.68
N LYS A 100 -22.40 -2.90 -5.99
CA LYS A 100 -23.08 -4.07 -6.55
C LYS A 100 -22.22 -5.32 -6.61
N SER A 101 -20.91 -5.18 -6.51
CA SER A 101 -19.98 -6.29 -6.57
C SER A 101 -20.13 -7.20 -5.36
N LYS A 102 -20.15 -8.49 -5.60
CA LYS A 102 -20.15 -9.55 -4.58
C LYS A 102 -18.72 -10.04 -4.30
N HIS A 103 -17.84 -9.92 -5.29
CA HIS A 103 -16.46 -10.34 -5.20
C HIS A 103 -15.52 -9.32 -5.86
N LEU A 104 -15.35 -8.17 -5.20
CA LEU A 104 -14.41 -7.15 -5.62
C LEU A 104 -12.98 -7.58 -5.32
N VAL A 105 -12.14 -7.52 -6.34
CA VAL A 105 -10.67 -7.65 -6.24
C VAL A 105 -10.02 -6.36 -6.70
N VAL A 106 -9.01 -5.89 -5.98
CA VAL A 106 -8.24 -4.70 -6.36
C VAL A 106 -6.84 -5.10 -6.80
N PHE A 107 -6.40 -4.59 -7.96
CA PHE A 107 -5.08 -4.83 -8.54
C PHE A 107 -4.28 -3.52 -8.53
N THR A 108 -3.20 -3.44 -7.77
CA THR A 108 -2.47 -2.19 -7.52
C THR A 108 -1.08 -2.16 -8.14
N GLY A 109 -0.64 -0.95 -8.52
CA GLY A 109 0.72 -0.67 -8.98
C GLY A 109 1.31 0.58 -8.32
N ALA A 110 2.49 1.01 -8.77
CA ALA A 110 3.27 2.08 -8.13
C ALA A 110 2.53 3.43 -8.06
N GLY A 111 1.58 3.66 -8.95
CA GLY A 111 0.79 4.91 -8.97
C GLY A 111 -0.05 5.16 -7.71
N ILE A 112 -0.33 4.14 -6.88
CA ILE A 112 -1.03 4.35 -5.60
C ILE A 112 -0.10 4.82 -4.48
N SER A 113 1.23 4.74 -4.68
CA SER A 113 2.24 5.12 -3.69
C SER A 113 2.90 6.46 -3.99
N THR A 114 2.60 7.09 -5.15
CA THR A 114 3.24 8.35 -5.56
C THR A 114 2.93 9.52 -4.64
N SER A 115 1.73 9.57 -4.08
CA SER A 115 1.34 10.60 -3.10
C SER A 115 2.05 10.45 -1.74
N SER A 116 2.68 9.31 -1.46
CA SER A 116 3.56 9.12 -0.30
C SER A 116 5.03 9.47 -0.59
N GLY A 117 5.33 9.98 -1.78
CA GLY A 117 6.67 10.39 -2.20
C GLY A 117 7.52 9.26 -2.78
N ILE A 118 6.94 8.11 -3.10
CA ILE A 118 7.62 7.01 -3.80
C ILE A 118 7.40 7.22 -5.30
N PRO A 119 8.47 7.33 -6.12
CA PRO A 119 8.32 7.50 -7.57
C PRO A 119 7.73 6.24 -8.21
N ASP A 120 6.94 6.44 -9.25
CA ASP A 120 6.55 5.34 -10.12
C ASP A 120 7.68 4.97 -11.10
N PHE A 121 7.43 3.98 -11.95
CA PHE A 121 8.44 3.49 -12.90
C PHE A 121 8.29 4.08 -14.30
N ARG A 122 7.08 4.30 -14.79
CA ARG A 122 6.77 4.61 -16.21
C ARG A 122 6.09 5.94 -16.45
N GLY A 123 5.75 6.67 -15.39
CA GLY A 123 5.22 8.02 -15.50
C GLY A 123 6.22 8.99 -16.12
N PRO A 124 5.84 10.23 -16.44
CA PRO A 124 6.74 11.20 -17.07
C PRO A 124 8.02 11.48 -16.26
N LYS A 125 7.95 11.28 -14.94
CA LYS A 125 9.07 11.41 -13.99
C LYS A 125 9.43 10.06 -13.34
N GLY A 126 8.98 8.96 -13.93
CA GLY A 126 9.19 7.62 -13.42
C GLY A 126 10.64 7.15 -13.56
N VAL A 127 11.03 6.18 -12.75
CA VAL A 127 12.40 5.66 -12.67
C VAL A 127 12.94 5.26 -14.04
N TRP A 128 12.22 4.39 -14.75
CA TRP A 128 12.70 3.90 -16.06
C TRP A 128 12.59 4.95 -17.16
N THR A 129 11.67 5.91 -17.05
CA THR A 129 11.58 7.03 -17.97
C THR A 129 12.82 7.89 -17.87
N LEU A 130 13.27 8.21 -16.66
CA LEU A 130 14.45 9.03 -16.44
C LEU A 130 15.75 8.27 -16.78
N GLN A 131 15.84 6.98 -16.42
CA GLN A 131 16.97 6.15 -16.80
C GLN A 131 17.15 6.07 -18.32
N ARG A 132 16.05 5.84 -19.07
CA ARG A 132 16.09 5.83 -20.56
C ARG A 132 16.48 7.20 -21.15
N ALA A 133 16.14 8.29 -20.47
CA ALA A 133 16.53 9.64 -20.87
C ALA A 133 17.97 10.01 -20.42
N GLY A 134 18.72 9.10 -19.81
CA GLY A 134 20.08 9.36 -19.30
C GLY A 134 20.12 10.35 -18.11
N LYS A 135 19.00 10.55 -17.43
CA LYS A 135 18.87 11.50 -16.30
C LYS A 135 19.07 10.88 -14.92
N GLY A 136 19.50 9.62 -14.88
CA GLY A 136 19.63 8.89 -13.63
C GLY A 136 18.28 8.47 -13.04
N VAL A 137 18.26 8.16 -11.75
CA VAL A 137 17.07 7.72 -11.02
C VAL A 137 16.54 8.91 -10.22
N PRO A 138 15.21 9.13 -10.14
CA PRO A 138 14.67 10.24 -9.37
C PRO A 138 14.98 10.07 -7.88
N ASP A 139 15.36 11.16 -7.22
CA ASP A 139 15.44 11.18 -5.76
C ASP A 139 14.03 10.91 -5.22
N ALA A 140 13.84 9.83 -4.48
CA ALA A 140 12.62 9.65 -3.73
C ALA A 140 12.57 10.72 -2.64
N SER A 141 11.42 11.37 -2.48
CA SER A 141 11.27 12.41 -1.46
C SER A 141 11.42 11.83 -0.05
N LEU A 142 11.09 10.54 0.14
CA LEU A 142 11.24 9.82 1.39
C LEU A 142 11.78 8.40 1.17
N PRO A 143 12.65 7.89 2.07
CA PRO A 143 12.97 6.45 2.13
C PRO A 143 11.70 5.61 2.35
N PHE A 144 11.64 4.39 1.82
CA PHE A 144 10.47 3.52 1.94
C PHE A 144 9.99 3.35 3.40
N HIS A 145 10.93 3.18 4.34
CA HIS A 145 10.60 3.03 5.77
C HIS A 145 9.98 4.30 6.40
N ARG A 146 10.10 5.48 5.76
CA ARG A 146 9.47 6.74 6.19
C ARG A 146 8.20 7.06 5.43
N ALA A 147 8.00 6.47 4.26
CA ALA A 147 6.77 6.65 3.51
C ALA A 147 5.58 6.13 4.32
N ALA A 148 4.47 6.84 4.31
CA ALA A 148 3.24 6.45 4.97
C ALA A 148 2.24 5.89 3.95
N PRO A 149 1.39 4.92 4.33
CA PRO A 149 0.26 4.53 3.50
C PRO A 149 -0.56 5.72 3.04
N THR A 150 -0.88 5.76 1.75
CA THR A 150 -1.66 6.83 1.14
C THR A 150 -3.13 6.73 1.52
N LEU A 151 -3.92 7.76 1.16
CA LEU A 151 -5.36 7.73 1.31
C LEU A 151 -5.96 6.49 0.64
N THR A 152 -5.49 6.11 -0.55
CA THR A 152 -5.93 4.89 -1.25
C THR A 152 -5.67 3.64 -0.42
N HIS A 153 -4.48 3.46 0.17
CA HIS A 153 -4.19 2.32 1.02
C HIS A 153 -5.17 2.23 2.20
N MET A 154 -5.44 3.36 2.85
CA MET A 154 -6.36 3.41 3.99
C MET A 154 -7.81 3.16 3.59
N ALA A 155 -8.22 3.62 2.40
CA ALA A 155 -9.54 3.33 1.85
C ALA A 155 -9.73 1.84 1.54
N LEU A 156 -8.69 1.15 1.03
CA LEU A 156 -8.75 -0.29 0.78
C LEU A 156 -8.93 -1.08 2.09
N VAL A 157 -8.31 -0.65 3.19
CA VAL A 157 -8.54 -1.24 4.52
C VAL A 157 -10.00 -1.10 4.94
N GLU A 158 -10.60 0.07 4.72
CA GLU A 158 -12.00 0.29 5.09
C GLU A 158 -12.98 -0.47 4.19
N LEU A 159 -12.72 -0.56 2.89
CA LEU A 159 -13.50 -1.39 1.96
C LEU A 159 -13.47 -2.87 2.35
N GLU A 160 -12.33 -3.36 2.83
CA GLU A 160 -12.18 -4.72 3.35
C GLU A 160 -12.99 -4.91 4.64
N ARG A 161 -12.90 -3.95 5.58
CA ARG A 161 -13.66 -3.97 6.85
C ARG A 161 -15.17 -3.92 6.60
N ALA A 162 -15.61 -3.14 5.62
CA ALA A 162 -17.00 -3.06 5.20
C ALA A 162 -17.48 -4.33 4.46
N GLY A 163 -16.60 -5.30 4.21
CA GLY A 163 -16.90 -6.55 3.52
C GLY A 163 -17.09 -6.42 2.01
N LEU A 164 -16.82 -5.24 1.44
CA LEU A 164 -16.92 -4.99 0.00
C LEU A 164 -15.70 -5.56 -0.74
N LEU A 165 -14.48 -5.26 -0.27
CA LEU A 165 -13.25 -5.75 -0.86
C LEU A 165 -12.88 -7.13 -0.33
N LYS A 166 -12.66 -8.08 -1.24
CA LYS A 166 -12.34 -9.48 -0.90
C LYS A 166 -10.84 -9.73 -0.92
N PHE A 167 -10.11 -9.16 -1.87
CA PHE A 167 -8.69 -9.43 -2.05
C PHE A 167 -7.95 -8.26 -2.74
N VAL A 168 -6.68 -8.08 -2.38
CA VAL A 168 -5.76 -7.15 -3.06
C VAL A 168 -4.62 -7.93 -3.70
N ILE A 169 -4.32 -7.60 -4.94
CA ILE A 169 -3.18 -8.10 -5.69
C ILE A 169 -2.26 -6.91 -5.95
N SER A 170 -1.06 -6.93 -5.41
CA SER A 170 -0.11 -5.82 -5.50
C SER A 170 1.13 -6.17 -6.31
N GLN A 171 1.57 -5.25 -7.14
CA GLN A 171 2.85 -5.28 -7.82
C GLN A 171 3.93 -4.49 -7.06
N ASN A 172 3.54 -3.80 -5.96
CA ASN A 172 4.44 -2.93 -5.21
C ASN A 172 5.27 -3.72 -4.20
N VAL A 173 6.50 -3.28 -4.01
CA VAL A 173 7.46 -3.86 -3.06
C VAL A 173 7.65 -3.00 -1.81
N ASP A 174 6.88 -1.91 -1.67
CA ASP A 174 7.03 -0.86 -0.65
C ASP A 174 6.46 -1.21 0.73
N SER A 175 5.79 -2.35 0.86
CA SER A 175 5.12 -2.81 2.10
C SER A 175 3.95 -1.93 2.58
N LEU A 176 3.51 -0.92 1.81
CA LEU A 176 2.49 0.02 2.30
C LEU A 176 1.12 -0.62 2.52
N HIS A 177 0.76 -1.67 1.77
CA HIS A 177 -0.47 -2.42 2.04
C HIS A 177 -0.45 -3.08 3.43
N LEU A 178 0.62 -3.80 3.77
CA LEU A 178 0.76 -4.41 5.09
C LEU A 178 0.82 -3.34 6.19
N ARG A 179 1.58 -2.28 5.95
CA ARG A 179 1.75 -1.17 6.91
C ARG A 179 0.47 -0.37 7.11
N SER A 180 -0.45 -0.32 6.15
CA SER A 180 -1.79 0.25 6.34
C SER A 180 -2.67 -0.59 7.28
N GLY A 181 -2.26 -1.80 7.60
CA GLY A 181 -3.02 -2.79 8.37
C GLY A 181 -3.95 -3.63 7.51
N PHE A 182 -3.73 -3.70 6.19
CA PHE A 182 -4.46 -4.61 5.32
C PHE A 182 -4.13 -6.08 5.69
N PRO A 183 -5.13 -6.99 5.76
CA PRO A 183 -4.89 -8.38 6.15
C PRO A 183 -3.96 -9.11 5.19
N ARG A 184 -2.92 -9.78 5.72
CA ARG A 184 -1.94 -10.53 4.90
C ARG A 184 -2.58 -11.65 4.10
N GLU A 185 -3.52 -12.35 4.68
CA GLU A 185 -4.24 -13.46 4.06
C GLU A 185 -5.16 -13.04 2.90
N LYS A 186 -5.39 -11.73 2.73
CA LYS A 186 -6.16 -11.14 1.64
C LYS A 186 -5.30 -10.30 0.68
N LEU A 187 -3.98 -10.51 0.72
CA LEU A 187 -3.01 -9.77 -0.07
C LEU A 187 -2.08 -10.74 -0.80
N ALA A 188 -1.97 -10.60 -2.12
CA ALA A 188 -0.90 -11.19 -2.93
C ALA A 188 0.14 -10.13 -3.29
N GLU A 189 1.42 -10.38 -2.97
CA GLU A 189 2.57 -9.52 -3.29
C GLU A 189 3.36 -10.16 -4.46
N LEU A 190 2.92 -9.90 -5.70
CA LEU A 190 3.41 -10.59 -6.89
C LEU A 190 4.91 -10.41 -7.17
N HIS A 191 5.48 -9.27 -6.79
CA HIS A 191 6.91 -8.98 -7.01
C HIS A 191 7.72 -9.01 -5.71
N GLY A 192 7.12 -9.55 -4.63
CA GLY A 192 7.75 -9.60 -3.33
C GLY A 192 7.57 -8.32 -2.51
N ASN A 193 8.38 -8.18 -1.46
CA ASN A 193 8.31 -7.08 -0.50
C ASN A 193 9.71 -6.76 0.03
N SER A 194 10.13 -5.50 -0.10
CA SER A 194 11.47 -5.04 0.32
C SER A 194 11.71 -5.12 1.84
N PHE A 195 10.67 -5.39 2.63
CA PHE A 195 10.74 -5.52 4.09
C PHE A 195 10.46 -6.95 4.56
N LYS A 196 10.49 -7.92 3.64
CA LYS A 196 10.13 -9.31 3.96
C LYS A 196 11.25 -10.26 3.57
N GLU A 197 11.61 -11.13 4.49
CA GLU A 197 12.45 -12.31 4.27
C GLU A 197 11.62 -13.57 4.46
N VAL A 198 12.01 -14.63 3.80
CA VAL A 198 11.34 -15.93 3.91
C VAL A 198 12.36 -17.02 4.20
N CYS A 199 11.99 -17.97 5.04
CA CYS A 199 12.75 -19.19 5.21
C CYS A 199 12.48 -20.16 4.05
N PRO A 200 13.48 -20.57 3.26
CA PRO A 200 13.24 -21.49 2.14
C PRO A 200 12.81 -22.89 2.60
N CYS A 201 13.16 -23.28 3.84
CA CYS A 201 12.84 -24.57 4.42
C CYS A 201 11.42 -24.64 5.01
N CYS A 202 11.15 -23.85 6.04
CA CYS A 202 9.89 -23.92 6.80
C CYS A 202 8.86 -22.88 6.35
N LYS A 203 9.16 -22.08 5.32
CA LYS A 203 8.29 -21.05 4.73
C LYS A 203 7.85 -19.93 5.70
N THR A 204 8.47 -19.84 6.88
CA THR A 204 8.19 -18.74 7.82
C THR A 204 8.59 -17.41 7.20
N GLU A 205 7.66 -16.47 7.17
CA GLU A 205 7.88 -15.10 6.72
C GLU A 205 8.33 -14.22 7.89
N TYR A 206 9.28 -13.33 7.62
CA TYR A 206 9.85 -12.38 8.58
C TYR A 206 9.67 -10.97 8.05
N LEU A 207 8.81 -10.18 8.66
CA LEU A 207 8.71 -8.75 8.37
C LEU A 207 9.78 -7.99 9.16
N ARG A 208 10.36 -6.99 8.49
CA ARG A 208 11.41 -6.12 9.03
C ARG A 208 10.94 -4.67 9.07
N ASP A 209 11.56 -3.89 9.93
CA ASP A 209 11.42 -2.43 10.01
C ASP A 209 12.49 -1.70 9.17
N PHE A 210 13.28 -2.46 8.41
CA PHE A 210 14.34 -1.99 7.50
C PHE A 210 14.21 -2.70 6.15
N GLU A 211 14.74 -2.07 5.11
CA GLU A 211 14.79 -2.68 3.77
C GLU A 211 15.84 -3.78 3.70
N ILE A 212 15.47 -4.92 3.12
CA ILE A 212 16.36 -6.04 2.90
C ILE A 212 17.47 -5.65 1.92
N GLU A 213 18.69 -6.06 2.20
CA GLU A 213 19.89 -5.61 1.49
C GLU A 213 19.99 -6.20 0.07
N THR A 214 19.35 -7.34 -0.17
CA THR A 214 19.39 -8.10 -1.42
C THR A 214 18.07 -8.08 -2.15
N ILE A 215 18.09 -8.41 -3.45
CA ILE A 215 16.94 -8.72 -4.30
C ILE A 215 17.30 -9.90 -5.21
N GLY A 216 16.30 -10.55 -5.81
CA GLY A 216 16.49 -11.69 -6.71
C GLY A 216 16.57 -13.01 -5.95
N LEU A 217 15.77 -13.16 -4.89
CA LEU A 217 15.63 -14.39 -4.11
C LEU A 217 16.96 -14.89 -3.51
N LYS A 218 17.85 -13.97 -3.18
CA LYS A 218 19.20 -14.24 -2.66
C LYS A 218 19.19 -14.45 -1.15
N ASP A 219 20.23 -15.16 -0.67
CA ASP A 219 20.44 -15.34 0.75
C ASP A 219 20.75 -14.00 1.43
N THR A 220 20.10 -13.77 2.57
CA THR A 220 20.40 -12.64 3.45
C THR A 220 21.40 -13.07 4.55
N PRO A 221 22.02 -12.14 5.29
CA PRO A 221 22.90 -12.49 6.38
C PRO A 221 22.20 -13.17 7.57
N ARG A 222 20.85 -13.16 7.60
CA ARG A 222 20.05 -13.65 8.72
C ARG A 222 19.62 -15.11 8.54
N ARG A 223 19.23 -15.74 9.66
CA ARG A 223 18.81 -17.12 9.71
C ARG A 223 17.42 -17.27 10.29
N CYS A 224 16.75 -18.35 9.94
CA CYS A 224 15.50 -18.76 10.54
C CYS A 224 15.66 -18.93 12.04
N THR A 225 14.73 -18.36 12.82
CA THR A 225 14.76 -18.43 14.28
C THR A 225 14.05 -19.66 14.84
N ASP A 226 13.46 -20.48 13.98
CA ASP A 226 12.95 -21.79 14.38
C ASP A 226 14.14 -22.68 14.78
N LYS A 227 14.08 -23.22 16.01
CA LYS A 227 15.16 -24.01 16.59
C LYS A 227 15.49 -25.28 15.79
N ASN A 228 14.48 -25.81 15.11
CA ASN A 228 14.59 -27.04 14.32
C ASN A 228 14.96 -26.78 12.85
N CYS A 229 15.03 -25.52 12.44
CA CYS A 229 15.27 -25.16 11.04
C CYS A 229 16.63 -24.48 10.83
N GLY A 230 16.87 -23.30 11.39
CA GLY A 230 18.14 -22.56 11.31
C GLY A 230 18.64 -22.20 9.91
N ALA A 231 17.85 -22.43 8.85
CA ALA A 231 18.22 -22.17 7.46
C ALA A 231 18.49 -20.69 7.23
N ARG A 232 19.35 -20.34 6.25
CA ARG A 232 19.51 -18.96 5.79
C ARG A 232 18.20 -18.43 5.23
N LEU A 233 17.88 -17.20 5.58
CA LEU A 233 16.72 -16.50 5.03
C LEU A 233 17.05 -15.97 3.64
N LYS A 234 16.02 -15.83 2.83
CA LYS A 234 16.10 -15.21 1.51
C LYS A 234 15.25 -13.94 1.46
N ASP A 235 15.68 -12.97 0.65
CA ASP A 235 14.80 -11.89 0.26
C ASP A 235 13.62 -12.41 -0.58
N THR A 236 12.62 -11.57 -0.79
CA THR A 236 11.41 -11.95 -1.53
C THR A 236 11.19 -11.10 -2.77
N VAL A 237 12.00 -10.06 -2.96
CA VAL A 237 11.88 -9.14 -4.09
C VAL A 237 12.45 -9.80 -5.35
N LEU A 238 11.66 -9.80 -6.41
CA LEU A 238 12.05 -10.42 -7.67
C LEU A 238 12.97 -9.50 -8.49
N ASP A 239 13.92 -10.11 -9.19
CA ASP A 239 14.58 -9.51 -10.35
C ASP A 239 13.82 -9.87 -11.64
N TRP A 240 14.22 -9.34 -12.78
CA TRP A 240 13.50 -9.46 -14.04
C TRP A 240 13.26 -10.89 -14.53
N GLU A 241 14.21 -11.80 -14.30
CA GLU A 241 14.14 -13.19 -14.77
C GLU A 241 13.55 -14.15 -13.73
N ASP A 242 13.25 -13.65 -12.52
CA ASP A 242 12.67 -14.47 -11.47
C ASP A 242 11.19 -14.77 -11.79
N ALA A 243 10.80 -16.01 -11.55
CA ALA A 243 9.41 -16.43 -11.66
C ALA A 243 8.56 -15.80 -10.52
N LEU A 244 7.32 -15.46 -10.82
CA LEU A 244 6.39 -15.01 -9.78
C LEU A 244 6.23 -16.09 -8.70
N PRO A 245 6.14 -15.71 -7.41
CA PRO A 245 5.96 -16.67 -6.33
C PRO A 245 4.68 -17.50 -6.55
N PRO A 246 4.78 -18.84 -6.62
CA PRO A 246 3.63 -19.68 -7.01
C PRO A 246 2.41 -19.51 -6.09
N GLU A 247 2.64 -19.36 -4.78
CA GLU A 247 1.54 -19.19 -3.79
C GLU A 247 0.80 -17.87 -4.03
N GLU A 248 1.53 -16.77 -4.23
CA GLU A 248 0.96 -15.45 -4.52
C GLU A 248 0.26 -15.43 -5.88
N MET A 249 0.87 -16.04 -6.88
CA MET A 249 0.31 -16.14 -8.24
C MET A 249 -0.97 -16.94 -8.26
N ASN A 250 -0.98 -18.13 -7.64
CA ASN A 250 -2.15 -19.00 -7.61
C ASN A 250 -3.32 -18.32 -6.90
N SER A 251 -3.07 -17.72 -5.73
CA SER A 251 -4.08 -16.95 -5.02
C SER A 251 -4.63 -15.79 -5.86
N ALA A 252 -3.75 -15.03 -6.52
CA ALA A 252 -4.16 -13.90 -7.37
C ALA A 252 -5.02 -14.37 -8.55
N GLU A 253 -4.64 -15.46 -9.22
CA GLU A 253 -5.42 -16.01 -10.33
C GLU A 253 -6.78 -16.54 -9.88
N GLU A 254 -6.85 -17.27 -8.77
CA GLU A 254 -8.09 -17.78 -8.19
C GLU A 254 -9.05 -16.62 -7.88
N GLN A 255 -8.56 -15.59 -7.19
CA GLN A 255 -9.35 -14.42 -6.84
C GLN A 255 -9.80 -13.63 -8.08
N CYS A 256 -8.94 -13.47 -9.08
CA CYS A 256 -9.34 -12.83 -10.34
C CYS A 256 -10.39 -13.63 -11.11
N ARG A 257 -10.33 -14.95 -11.10
CA ARG A 257 -11.34 -15.82 -11.75
C ARG A 257 -12.69 -15.76 -11.05
N ALA A 258 -12.68 -15.63 -9.71
CA ALA A 258 -13.88 -15.51 -8.89
C ALA A 258 -14.51 -14.11 -8.93
N ALA A 259 -13.72 -13.09 -9.31
CA ALA A 259 -14.14 -11.70 -9.26
C ALA A 259 -15.25 -11.37 -10.27
N ASP A 260 -16.30 -10.71 -9.80
CA ASP A 260 -17.29 -10.03 -10.65
C ASP A 260 -16.87 -8.59 -10.98
N LEU A 261 -15.90 -8.03 -10.22
CA LEU A 261 -15.26 -6.76 -10.49
C LEU A 261 -13.78 -6.81 -10.11
N VAL A 262 -12.89 -6.53 -11.06
CA VAL A 262 -11.48 -6.23 -10.78
C VAL A 262 -11.22 -4.76 -11.00
N LEU A 263 -10.78 -4.05 -9.96
CA LEU A 263 -10.44 -2.63 -9.98
C LEU A 263 -8.92 -2.46 -10.02
N CYS A 264 -8.39 -1.98 -11.15
CA CYS A 264 -6.96 -1.70 -11.34
C CYS A 264 -6.66 -0.25 -10.95
N LEU A 265 -5.73 -0.04 -10.02
CA LEU A 265 -5.38 1.26 -9.47
C LEU A 265 -3.90 1.57 -9.67
N GLY A 266 -3.60 2.68 -10.37
CA GLY A 266 -2.25 3.21 -10.51
C GLY A 266 -1.25 2.22 -11.11
N THR A 267 -1.65 1.48 -12.13
CA THR A 267 -0.80 0.48 -12.82
C THR A 267 -0.83 0.66 -14.32
N SER A 268 0.33 0.54 -14.95
CA SER A 268 0.45 0.62 -16.42
C SER A 268 -0.04 -0.63 -17.14
N LEU A 269 -0.28 -1.73 -16.43
CA LEU A 269 -0.72 -3.04 -16.96
C LEU A 269 0.14 -3.54 -18.13
N GLN A 270 1.49 -3.43 -18.01
CA GLN A 270 2.44 -3.82 -19.05
C GLN A 270 3.26 -5.07 -18.70
N ILE A 271 3.57 -5.32 -17.42
CA ILE A 271 4.43 -6.45 -17.01
C ILE A 271 3.68 -7.78 -17.08
N THR A 272 4.12 -8.67 -17.93
CA THR A 272 3.63 -10.06 -18.02
C THR A 272 4.34 -10.96 -17.01
N PRO A 273 3.64 -11.99 -16.45
CA PRO A 273 2.24 -12.35 -16.69
C PRO A 273 1.22 -11.52 -15.89
N ALA A 274 1.64 -10.76 -14.87
CA ALA A 274 0.81 -10.05 -13.91
C ALA A 274 -0.27 -9.16 -14.56
N CYS A 275 0.08 -8.41 -15.61
CA CYS A 275 -0.85 -7.50 -16.31
C CYS A 275 -2.07 -8.17 -16.95
N ASN A 276 -2.05 -9.49 -17.10
CA ASN A 276 -3.16 -10.26 -17.68
C ASN A 276 -4.11 -10.83 -16.64
N MET A 277 -3.73 -10.86 -15.36
CA MET A 277 -4.56 -11.41 -14.28
C MET A 277 -5.92 -10.72 -14.15
N PRO A 278 -6.04 -9.37 -14.21
CA PRO A 278 -7.34 -8.70 -14.14
C PRO A 278 -8.32 -9.16 -15.21
N LEU A 279 -7.81 -9.58 -16.39
CA LEU A 279 -8.67 -10.01 -17.49
C LEU A 279 -9.24 -11.43 -17.30
N LEU A 280 -8.82 -12.17 -16.29
CA LEU A 280 -9.35 -13.49 -15.99
C LEU A 280 -10.82 -13.40 -15.52
N SER A 281 -11.22 -12.31 -14.86
CA SER A 281 -12.60 -12.07 -14.46
C SER A 281 -13.55 -11.97 -15.66
N ILE A 282 -13.11 -11.35 -16.77
CA ILE A 282 -13.92 -11.15 -17.96
C ILE A 282 -14.35 -12.49 -18.58
N LYS A 283 -13.48 -13.52 -18.51
CA LYS A 283 -13.79 -14.85 -19.01
C LYS A 283 -14.99 -15.51 -18.32
N ASN A 284 -15.26 -15.07 -17.08
CA ASN A 284 -16.35 -15.56 -16.24
C ASN A 284 -17.50 -14.55 -16.11
N GLY A 285 -17.58 -13.56 -17.01
CA GLY A 285 -18.62 -12.54 -17.02
C GLY A 285 -18.40 -11.37 -16.07
N GLY A 286 -17.25 -11.30 -15.40
CA GLY A 286 -16.86 -10.16 -14.56
C GLY A 286 -16.46 -8.93 -15.36
N LYS A 287 -16.25 -7.83 -14.67
CA LYS A 287 -15.88 -6.52 -15.22
C LYS A 287 -14.51 -6.09 -14.74
N VAL A 288 -13.84 -5.26 -15.56
CA VAL A 288 -12.57 -4.61 -15.19
C VAL A 288 -12.78 -3.10 -15.23
N ALA A 289 -12.42 -2.40 -14.17
CA ALA A 289 -12.31 -0.95 -14.11
C ALA A 289 -10.86 -0.55 -13.94
N ILE A 290 -10.41 0.49 -14.64
CA ILE A 290 -9.02 0.98 -14.59
C ILE A 290 -9.02 2.44 -14.17
N VAL A 291 -8.26 2.77 -13.13
CA VAL A 291 -7.96 4.15 -12.72
C VAL A 291 -6.47 4.37 -12.88
N ASN A 292 -6.08 5.08 -13.91
CA ASN A 292 -4.68 5.38 -14.21
C ASN A 292 -4.56 6.68 -15.02
N LEU A 293 -3.51 7.47 -14.76
CA LEU A 293 -3.30 8.72 -15.50
C LEU A 293 -2.88 8.47 -16.95
N GLN A 294 -2.06 7.46 -17.20
CA GLN A 294 -1.65 7.08 -18.55
C GLN A 294 -2.62 6.04 -19.14
N ALA A 295 -2.75 6.04 -20.46
CA ALA A 295 -3.43 4.95 -21.15
C ALA A 295 -2.71 3.62 -20.92
N THR A 296 -3.47 2.53 -20.86
CA THR A 296 -2.92 1.18 -20.67
C THR A 296 -3.25 0.28 -21.89
N PRO A 297 -2.44 -0.77 -22.14
CA PRO A 297 -2.74 -1.74 -23.19
C PRO A 297 -4.05 -2.50 -22.99
N LYS A 298 -4.68 -2.37 -21.82
CA LYS A 298 -5.90 -3.10 -21.45
C LYS A 298 -7.15 -2.23 -21.47
N ASP A 299 -7.05 -0.91 -21.73
CA ASP A 299 -8.19 0.02 -21.73
C ASP A 299 -9.36 -0.43 -22.60
N LYS A 300 -9.06 -0.97 -23.80
CA LYS A 300 -10.08 -1.48 -24.73
C LYS A 300 -10.89 -2.68 -24.21
N LYS A 301 -10.39 -3.36 -23.17
CA LYS A 301 -11.03 -4.53 -22.53
C LYS A 301 -11.74 -4.16 -21.21
N ALA A 302 -11.49 -2.96 -20.71
CA ALA A 302 -12.09 -2.50 -19.48
C ALA A 302 -13.54 -2.02 -19.71
N SER A 303 -14.39 -2.27 -18.73
CA SER A 303 -15.77 -1.75 -18.71
C SER A 303 -15.79 -0.27 -18.36
N LEU A 304 -14.80 0.21 -17.62
CA LEU A 304 -14.68 1.61 -17.21
C LEU A 304 -13.20 2.00 -17.16
N VAL A 305 -12.84 3.14 -17.74
CA VAL A 305 -11.48 3.73 -17.66
C VAL A 305 -11.61 5.16 -17.13
N ILE A 306 -10.89 5.46 -16.06
CA ILE A 306 -10.87 6.77 -15.40
C ILE A 306 -9.45 7.33 -15.46
N HIS A 307 -9.30 8.50 -16.08
CA HIS A 307 -8.05 9.24 -16.06
C HIS A 307 -8.08 10.32 -14.97
N GLY A 308 -7.59 9.96 -13.78
CA GLY A 308 -7.59 10.83 -12.60
C GLY A 308 -6.63 10.33 -11.53
N LEU A 309 -6.29 11.23 -10.60
CA LEU A 309 -5.49 10.86 -9.43
C LEU A 309 -6.22 9.79 -8.61
N VAL A 310 -5.55 8.68 -8.32
CA VAL A 310 -6.18 7.52 -7.66
C VAL A 310 -6.77 7.92 -6.31
N ASP A 311 -6.05 8.67 -5.48
CA ASP A 311 -6.54 9.13 -4.18
C ASP A 311 -7.84 9.95 -4.32
N LYS A 312 -7.93 10.83 -5.33
CA LYS A 312 -9.14 11.63 -5.60
C LYS A 312 -10.32 10.75 -6.02
N VAL A 313 -10.09 9.80 -6.91
CA VAL A 313 -11.14 8.89 -7.40
C VAL A 313 -11.66 8.03 -6.24
N ILE A 314 -10.76 7.43 -5.48
CA ILE A 314 -11.13 6.56 -4.37
C ILE A 314 -11.81 7.35 -3.25
N ALA A 315 -11.35 8.56 -2.93
CA ALA A 315 -12.04 9.43 -1.97
C ALA A 315 -13.49 9.71 -2.40
N GLY A 316 -13.72 9.97 -3.70
CA GLY A 316 -15.06 10.17 -4.25
C GLY A 316 -15.94 8.92 -4.13
N VAL A 317 -15.40 7.74 -4.46
CA VAL A 317 -16.09 6.46 -4.28
C VAL A 317 -16.47 6.23 -2.81
N MET A 318 -15.54 6.42 -1.88
CA MET A 318 -15.79 6.25 -0.45
C MET A 318 -16.86 7.21 0.08
N CYS A 319 -16.84 8.46 -0.39
CA CYS A 319 -17.86 9.45 -0.06
C CYS A 319 -19.26 8.99 -0.50
N ILE A 320 -19.41 8.52 -1.74
CA ILE A 320 -20.69 8.03 -2.27
C ILE A 320 -21.18 6.79 -1.52
N LEU A 321 -20.26 5.89 -1.15
CA LEU A 321 -20.57 4.71 -0.34
C LEU A 321 -20.84 5.05 1.15
N SER A 322 -20.71 6.31 1.55
CA SER A 322 -20.81 6.76 2.95
C SER A 322 -19.83 6.05 3.88
N LEU A 323 -18.66 5.68 3.38
CA LEU A 323 -17.58 5.06 4.14
C LEU A 323 -16.52 6.09 4.51
N ARG A 324 -16.14 6.14 5.79
CA ARG A 324 -15.11 7.04 6.28
C ARG A 324 -13.74 6.39 6.16
N ILE A 325 -12.84 7.04 5.42
CA ILE A 325 -11.44 6.59 5.33
C ILE A 325 -10.75 6.84 6.68
N PRO A 326 -10.22 5.81 7.35
CA PRO A 326 -9.52 6.00 8.61
C PRO A 326 -8.18 6.72 8.39
N PRO A 327 -7.75 7.60 9.31
CA PRO A 327 -6.41 8.17 9.24
C PRO A 327 -5.38 7.07 9.46
N TYR A 328 -4.23 7.19 8.78
CA TYR A 328 -3.10 6.34 9.09
C TYR A 328 -2.48 6.74 10.44
N ILE A 329 -2.40 5.79 11.34
CA ILE A 329 -1.68 5.91 12.60
C ILE A 329 -0.51 4.93 12.55
N ARG A 330 0.71 5.43 12.75
CA ARG A 330 1.92 4.60 12.66
C ARG A 330 1.99 3.58 13.80
N THR A 331 1.23 2.50 13.65
CA THR A 331 1.20 1.33 14.55
C THR A 331 1.51 0.05 13.77
N ASP A 332 2.28 0.20 12.70
CA ASP A 332 2.51 -0.81 11.66
C ASP A 332 2.79 -2.20 12.23
N PHE A 333 3.74 -2.27 13.17
CA PHE A 333 4.18 -3.53 13.75
C PHE A 333 3.19 -4.12 14.77
N ILE A 334 2.53 -3.27 15.54
CA ILE A 334 1.58 -3.69 16.58
C ILE A 334 0.32 -4.27 15.94
N GLN A 335 -0.18 -3.65 14.87
CA GLN A 335 -1.37 -4.12 14.16
C GLN A 335 -1.13 -5.46 13.47
N LEU A 336 0.04 -5.67 12.88
CA LEU A 336 0.42 -6.95 12.27
C LEU A 336 0.44 -8.08 13.31
N LEU A 337 1.03 -7.85 14.48
CA LEU A 337 1.04 -8.82 15.57
C LEU A 337 -0.36 -9.18 16.07
N LEU A 338 -1.25 -8.20 16.22
CA LEU A 338 -2.59 -8.43 16.76
C LEU A 338 -3.51 -9.18 15.80
N ARG A 339 -3.36 -9.01 14.48
CA ARG A 339 -4.22 -9.65 13.48
C ARG A 339 -3.83 -11.08 13.16
N HIS A 340 -2.56 -11.45 13.29
CA HIS A 340 -2.04 -12.76 12.91
C HIS A 340 -1.98 -13.81 14.03
N THR A 341 -2.38 -13.47 15.23
CA THR A 341 -2.45 -14.44 16.36
C THR A 341 -3.50 -15.54 16.19
N VAL A 342 -4.38 -15.47 15.20
CA VAL A 342 -5.53 -16.38 15.06
C VAL A 342 -5.32 -17.57 14.11
N LYS A 343 -4.32 -17.55 13.22
CA LYS A 343 -3.98 -18.73 12.37
C LYS A 343 -2.49 -18.81 12.14
N LYS A 344 -1.81 -19.73 12.75
CA LYS A 344 -0.47 -20.37 12.52
C LYS A 344 0.48 -19.80 11.45
N VAL A 345 0.49 -18.49 11.20
CA VAL A 345 1.55 -17.80 10.47
C VAL A 345 2.33 -17.01 11.50
N TYR A 346 3.48 -17.55 11.92
CA TYR A 346 4.35 -16.93 12.90
C TYR A 346 5.12 -15.77 12.23
N TRP A 347 4.56 -14.55 12.29
CA TRP A 347 5.30 -13.36 11.99
C TRP A 347 6.24 -13.05 13.14
N ARG A 348 7.53 -13.10 12.92
CA ARG A 348 8.51 -12.63 13.90
C ARG A 348 9.10 -11.32 13.43
N LEU A 349 8.78 -10.27 14.16
CA LEU A 349 9.47 -8.99 14.05
C LEU A 349 10.83 -9.12 14.76
N GLN A 350 11.89 -8.86 14.05
CA GLN A 350 13.22 -8.68 14.65
C GLN A 350 13.73 -7.30 14.23
N SER A 351 13.71 -6.38 15.18
CA SER A 351 14.40 -5.08 15.06
C SER A 351 15.89 -5.27 15.34
N PRO A 352 16.79 -4.58 14.64
CA PRO A 352 18.21 -4.53 15.00
C PRO A 352 18.45 -3.95 16.40
N SER A 353 17.51 -3.15 16.93
CA SER A 353 17.52 -2.68 18.31
C SER A 353 16.85 -3.71 19.23
N ALA A 354 17.61 -4.73 19.63
CA ALA A 354 17.16 -5.86 20.45
C ALA A 354 16.45 -5.47 21.78
N ASN A 355 16.55 -4.22 22.22
CA ASN A 355 16.05 -3.79 23.53
C ASN A 355 14.53 -3.56 23.58
N MET A 356 13.87 -3.27 22.47
CA MET A 356 12.43 -2.99 22.50
C MET A 356 11.56 -4.26 22.37
N CYS A 357 12.01 -5.25 21.61
CA CYS A 357 11.31 -6.54 21.51
C CYS A 357 11.44 -7.39 22.79
N GLN A 358 12.57 -7.35 23.49
CA GLN A 358 12.74 -8.02 24.78
C GLN A 358 11.87 -7.40 25.88
N LEU A 359 11.64 -6.08 25.86
CA LEU A 359 10.72 -5.40 26.77
C LEU A 359 9.25 -5.81 26.57
N ILE A 360 8.86 -6.09 25.35
CA ILE A 360 7.48 -6.54 25.04
C ILE A 360 7.29 -8.01 25.44
N THR A 361 8.32 -8.87 25.29
CA THR A 361 8.21 -10.30 25.62
C THR A 361 8.49 -10.63 27.10
N GLN A 362 9.30 -9.84 27.79
CA GLN A 362 9.65 -10.10 29.21
C GLN A 362 8.78 -9.37 30.24
N ARG A 363 8.06 -8.32 29.85
CA ARG A 363 7.23 -7.53 30.80
C ARG A 363 5.76 -7.56 30.51
N ASN A 364 5.26 -8.67 29.95
CA ASN A 364 3.91 -8.37 29.83
C ASN A 364 2.79 -9.20 29.40
N VAL A 365 2.18 -9.72 30.33
CA VAL A 365 0.73 -9.94 30.45
C VAL A 365 -0.03 -8.64 30.79
N SER A 366 0.58 -7.67 31.46
CA SER A 366 -0.07 -6.42 31.91
C SER A 366 -0.34 -5.39 30.82
N ILE A 367 0.63 -5.10 29.94
CA ILE A 367 0.47 -4.08 28.88
C ILE A 367 -0.51 -4.60 27.81
N PHE A 368 -0.53 -5.90 27.56
CA PHE A 368 -1.51 -6.52 26.66
C PHE A 368 -2.95 -6.34 27.16
N LYS A 369 -3.18 -6.40 28.47
CA LYS A 369 -4.50 -6.15 29.08
C LYS A 369 -4.93 -4.68 28.92
N TYR A 370 -4.03 -3.74 29.04
CA TYR A 370 -4.35 -2.31 28.91
C TYR A 370 -4.67 -1.89 27.48
N TYR A 371 -3.90 -2.38 26.50
CA TYR A 371 -4.15 -2.07 25.07
C TYR A 371 -5.42 -2.72 24.53
N VAL A 372 -5.75 -3.94 24.94
CA VAL A 372 -7.00 -4.61 24.54
C VAL A 372 -8.22 -3.93 25.17
N LEU A 373 -8.13 -3.44 26.40
CA LEU A 373 -9.24 -2.72 27.06
C LEU A 373 -9.52 -1.35 26.45
N CYS A 374 -8.51 -0.62 25.95
CA CYS A 374 -8.72 0.66 25.26
C CYS A 374 -9.41 0.51 23.90
N PHE A 375 -9.29 -0.64 23.24
CA PHE A 375 -9.95 -0.89 21.94
C PHE A 375 -11.41 -1.35 22.04
N THR A 376 -11.81 -1.87 23.19
CA THR A 376 -13.20 -2.38 23.37
C THR A 376 -14.16 -1.37 23.99
N SER A 377 -13.69 -0.28 24.57
CA SER A 377 -14.54 0.67 25.32
C SER A 377 -14.69 2.07 24.71
N GLY A 378 -14.18 2.34 23.51
CA GLY A 378 -14.53 3.57 22.77
C GLY A 378 -14.16 4.94 23.39
N ASN A 379 -13.57 4.98 24.58
CA ASN A 379 -13.19 6.22 25.28
C ASN A 379 -11.70 6.16 25.63
N CYS A 380 -10.90 6.85 24.87
CA CYS A 380 -9.49 7.08 25.16
C CYS A 380 -9.36 8.37 25.97
N LEU A 381 -9.19 8.27 27.30
CA LEU A 381 -8.62 9.32 28.12
C LEU A 381 -7.11 9.08 28.22
N LEU A 382 -6.34 10.03 27.71
CA LEU A 382 -4.89 10.09 27.87
C LEU A 382 -4.53 10.25 29.35
N LEU A 383 -3.76 9.36 29.85
CA LEU A 383 -2.80 9.58 30.94
C LEU A 383 -1.44 9.07 30.47
#